data_590294463dd54fecc9f774d931f8f3b5
#
_entry.id   590294463dd54fecc9f774d931f8f3b5
#
_cell.length_a   1.000
_cell.length_b   1.000
_cell.length_c   1.000
_cell.angle_alpha   90.00
_cell.angle_beta   90.00
_cell.angle_gamma   90.00
#
_symmetry.space_group_name_H-M   'P 1'
#
loop_
_entity.id
_entity.type
_entity.pdbx_description
1 polymer ?
#
loop_
_entity_poly.entity_id
_entity_poly.type
_entity_poly.pdbx_seq_one_letter_code
_entity_poly.pdbx_strand_id
1 'polypeptide(L)'
;MESKDIIAEITEGRKVSEDIIKAANEDILKGREENLKQEMINTLQNSEYKIGYSKLRLKRARAFEEVEKERLTKVGENMNRLKAGGITPEDWKKEDEKIEKEASDKLLEKKAEFSGYLKQLNHIFTDCNWSVLRDSFDRY
;
A
#
# COMPACT_ATOMS: atom_id res chain seq x y z
N MET A 1 -6.60 -8.50 -1.92
CA MET A 1 -7.02 -7.40 -2.80
C MET A 1 -6.06 -7.29 -3.95
N GLU A 2 -6.56 -7.28 -5.14
CA GLU A 2 -5.72 -7.24 -6.33
C GLU A 2 -5.24 -5.82 -6.63
N SER A 3 -4.05 -5.71 -7.26
CA SER A 3 -3.43 -4.45 -7.65
C SER A 3 -4.31 -3.60 -8.57
N LYS A 4 -5.07 -4.25 -9.45
CA LYS A 4 -5.98 -3.58 -10.37
C LYS A 4 -7.03 -2.73 -9.68
N ASP A 5 -7.59 -3.21 -8.57
CA ASP A 5 -8.63 -2.51 -7.84
C ASP A 5 -8.09 -1.26 -7.14
N ILE A 6 -6.87 -1.34 -6.59
CA ILE A 6 -6.21 -0.22 -5.92
C ILE A 6 -5.88 0.88 -6.92
N ILE A 7 -5.28 0.52 -8.04
CA ILE A 7 -4.88 1.47 -9.07
C ILE A 7 -6.11 2.07 -9.78
N ALA A 8 -7.15 1.27 -10.00
CA ALA A 8 -8.40 1.76 -10.58
C ALA A 8 -9.08 2.81 -9.71
N GLU A 9 -9.14 2.62 -8.38
CA GLU A 9 -9.66 3.60 -7.43
C GLU A 9 -8.90 4.93 -7.50
N ILE A 10 -7.56 4.86 -7.54
CA ILE A 10 -6.70 6.05 -7.59
C ILE A 10 -6.88 6.78 -8.92
N THR A 11 -6.91 6.07 -10.03
CA THR A 11 -7.08 6.61 -11.38
C THR A 11 -8.45 7.28 -11.54
N GLU A 12 -9.50 6.67 -11.02
CA GLU A 12 -10.84 7.25 -11.04
C GLU A 12 -10.92 8.54 -10.21
N GLY A 13 -10.32 8.57 -9.03
CA GLY A 13 -10.22 9.77 -8.21
C GLY A 13 -9.52 10.91 -8.94
N ARG A 14 -8.40 10.63 -9.62
CA ARG A 14 -7.68 11.61 -10.42
C ARG A 14 -8.53 12.17 -11.57
N LYS A 15 -9.28 11.31 -12.25
CA LYS A 15 -10.17 11.74 -13.32
C LYS A 15 -11.26 12.71 -12.85
N VAL A 16 -11.88 12.43 -11.71
CA VAL A 16 -12.87 13.31 -11.08
C VAL A 16 -12.27 14.68 -10.78
N SER A 17 -11.04 14.73 -10.24
CA SER A 17 -10.38 16.00 -9.95
C SER A 17 -9.99 16.75 -11.20
N GLU A 18 -9.59 16.09 -12.27
CA GLU A 18 -9.33 16.72 -13.58
C GLU A 18 -10.59 17.37 -14.13
N ASP A 19 -11.74 16.71 -14.02
CA ASP A 19 -13.03 17.26 -14.46
C ASP A 19 -13.42 18.49 -13.63
N ILE A 20 -13.18 18.48 -12.31
CA ILE A 20 -13.43 19.64 -11.43
C ILE A 20 -12.53 20.81 -11.83
N ILE A 21 -11.27 20.58 -12.11
CA ILE A 21 -10.32 21.61 -12.56
C ILE A 21 -10.80 22.23 -13.86
N LYS A 22 -11.22 21.42 -14.81
CA LYS A 22 -11.72 21.86 -16.10
C LYS A 22 -12.96 22.74 -15.97
N ALA A 23 -13.93 22.34 -15.15
CA ALA A 23 -15.12 23.11 -14.86
C ALA A 23 -14.81 24.46 -14.19
N ALA A 24 -13.89 24.46 -13.21
CA ALA A 24 -13.43 25.67 -12.55
C ALA A 24 -12.76 26.65 -13.53
N ASN A 25 -11.97 26.13 -14.47
CA ASN A 25 -11.33 26.95 -15.49
C ASN A 25 -12.33 27.64 -16.42
N GLU A 26 -13.42 26.97 -16.76
CA GLU A 26 -14.47 27.55 -17.61
C GLU A 26 -15.27 28.65 -16.91
N ASP A 27 -15.58 28.48 -15.62
CA ASP A 27 -16.47 29.37 -14.86
C ASP A 27 -15.77 30.49 -14.14
N ILE A 28 -14.59 30.25 -13.56
CA ILE A 28 -13.95 31.14 -12.58
C ILE A 28 -12.73 31.86 -13.15
N LEU A 29 -12.00 31.24 -14.05
CA LEU A 29 -10.67 31.68 -14.44
C LEU A 29 -10.58 32.40 -15.77
N LYS A 30 -11.68 32.76 -16.35
CA LYS A 30 -11.70 33.56 -17.56
C LYS A 30 -11.04 34.90 -17.32
N GLY A 31 -9.76 35.06 -17.65
CA GLY A 31 -8.96 36.24 -17.45
C GLY A 31 -8.05 36.27 -16.21
N ARG A 32 -7.92 35.16 -15.49
CA ARG A 32 -6.95 35.03 -14.40
C ARG A 32 -5.60 34.55 -14.87
N GLU A 33 -4.55 34.83 -14.09
CA GLU A 33 -3.18 34.43 -14.41
C GLU A 33 -3.01 32.92 -14.42
N GLU A 34 -2.20 32.43 -15.34
CA GLU A 34 -1.85 31.02 -15.51
C GLU A 34 -1.23 30.41 -14.23
N ASN A 35 -0.52 31.22 -13.43
CA ASN A 35 0.09 30.78 -12.18
C ASN A 35 -0.93 30.27 -11.17
N LEU A 36 -2.05 30.97 -11.01
CA LEU A 36 -3.11 30.56 -10.07
C LEU A 36 -3.73 29.22 -10.49
N LYS A 37 -3.95 29.07 -11.77
CA LYS A 37 -4.44 27.82 -12.38
C LYS A 37 -3.50 26.66 -12.08
N GLN A 38 -2.19 26.86 -12.26
CA GLN A 38 -1.17 25.84 -12.02
C GLN A 38 -1.10 25.47 -10.54
N GLU A 39 -1.21 26.44 -9.64
CA GLU A 39 -1.26 26.18 -8.19
C GLU A 39 -2.47 25.33 -7.79
N MET A 40 -3.64 25.60 -8.35
CA MET A 40 -4.84 24.79 -8.11
C MET A 40 -4.66 23.34 -8.58
N ILE A 41 -4.10 23.14 -9.76
CA ILE A 41 -3.82 21.82 -10.31
C ILE A 41 -2.85 21.07 -9.40
N ASN A 42 -1.75 21.70 -9.02
CA ASN A 42 -0.74 21.09 -8.15
C ASN A 42 -1.32 20.71 -6.78
N THR A 43 -2.14 21.57 -6.20
CA THR A 43 -2.78 21.32 -4.91
C THR A 43 -3.69 20.11 -4.97
N LEU A 44 -4.53 20.01 -5.99
CA LEU A 44 -5.42 18.87 -6.16
C LEU A 44 -4.66 17.56 -6.41
N GLN A 45 -3.66 17.57 -7.28
CA GLN A 45 -2.83 16.40 -7.56
C GLN A 45 -2.08 15.92 -6.33
N ASN A 46 -1.51 16.83 -5.54
CA ASN A 46 -0.83 16.48 -4.28
C ASN A 46 -1.79 15.87 -3.26
N SER A 47 -3.01 16.40 -3.15
CA SER A 47 -4.04 15.86 -2.27
C SER A 47 -4.46 14.45 -2.67
N GLU A 48 -4.66 14.21 -3.95
CA GLU A 48 -5.01 12.89 -4.48
C GLU A 48 -3.89 11.88 -4.28
N TYR A 49 -2.64 12.30 -4.51
CA TYR A 49 -1.48 11.47 -4.26
C TYR A 49 -1.41 11.02 -2.80
N LYS A 50 -1.60 11.95 -1.87
CA LYS A 50 -1.59 11.66 -0.43
C LYS A 50 -2.69 10.68 -0.05
N ILE A 51 -3.88 10.84 -0.61
CA ILE A 51 -5.00 9.91 -0.38
C ILE A 51 -4.65 8.52 -0.90
N GLY A 52 -4.15 8.42 -2.12
CA GLY A 52 -3.72 7.15 -2.73
C GLY A 52 -2.62 6.47 -1.94
N TYR A 53 -1.62 7.23 -1.53
CA TYR A 53 -0.53 6.77 -0.68
C TYR A 53 -1.03 6.21 0.65
N SER A 54 -1.93 6.94 1.32
CA SER A 54 -2.51 6.51 2.60
C SER A 54 -3.32 5.22 2.45
N LYS A 55 -4.09 5.08 1.37
CA LYS A 55 -4.84 3.86 1.05
C LYS A 55 -3.90 2.66 0.84
N LEU A 56 -2.84 2.85 0.06
CA LEU A 56 -1.85 1.80 -0.16
C LEU A 56 -1.17 1.37 1.14
N ARG A 57 -0.79 2.33 1.96
CA ARG A 57 -0.16 2.08 3.25
C ARG A 57 -1.06 1.29 4.19
N LEU A 58 -2.33 1.62 4.25
CA LEU A 58 -3.31 0.89 5.06
C LEU A 58 -3.48 -0.55 4.56
N LYS A 59 -3.60 -0.75 3.27
CA LYS A 59 -3.72 -2.08 2.67
C LYS A 59 -2.47 -2.93 2.90
N ARG A 60 -1.29 -2.33 2.81
CA ARG A 60 -0.02 -2.97 3.12
C ARG A 60 0.03 -3.44 4.58
N ALA A 61 -0.34 -2.58 5.50
CA ALA A 61 -0.39 -2.90 6.93
C ALA A 61 -1.35 -4.07 7.20
N ARG A 62 -2.52 -4.09 6.57
CA ARG A 62 -3.49 -5.18 6.69
C ARG A 62 -2.95 -6.50 6.12
N ALA A 63 -2.25 -6.43 4.98
CA ALA A 63 -1.63 -7.62 4.40
C ALA A 63 -0.55 -8.22 5.32
N PHE A 64 0.25 -7.37 5.95
CA PHE A 64 1.25 -7.81 6.92
C PHE A 64 0.61 -8.39 8.19
N GLU A 65 -0.47 -7.79 8.64
CA GLU A 65 -1.24 -8.30 9.78
C GLU A 65 -1.81 -9.69 9.52
N GLU A 66 -2.31 -9.94 8.32
CA GLU A 66 -2.80 -11.27 7.93
C GLU A 66 -1.69 -12.32 7.94
N VAL A 67 -0.50 -11.99 7.42
CA VAL A 67 0.66 -12.88 7.47
C VAL A 67 1.03 -13.19 8.92
N GLU A 68 1.03 -12.19 9.79
CA GLU A 68 1.33 -12.35 11.20
C GLU A 68 0.30 -13.21 11.93
N LYS A 69 -0.98 -13.02 11.65
CA LYS A 69 -2.06 -13.86 12.21
C LYS A 69 -1.90 -15.32 11.81
N GLU A 70 -1.58 -15.59 10.55
CA GLU A 70 -1.35 -16.94 10.06
C GLU A 70 -0.14 -17.57 10.76
N ARG A 71 0.94 -16.82 10.90
CA ARG A 71 2.14 -17.26 11.62
C ARG A 71 1.81 -17.63 13.06
N LEU A 72 1.12 -16.77 13.79
CA LEU A 72 0.72 -17.00 15.18
C LEU A 72 -0.19 -18.21 15.33
N THR A 73 -1.13 -18.40 14.42
CA THR A 73 -2.02 -19.56 14.41
C THR A 73 -1.21 -20.86 14.26
N LYS A 74 -0.30 -20.90 13.30
CA LYS A 74 0.55 -22.08 13.04
C LYS A 74 1.49 -22.36 14.22
N VAL A 75 2.08 -21.33 14.80
CA VAL A 75 2.93 -21.47 16.01
C VAL A 75 2.12 -22.04 17.17
N GLY A 76 0.91 -21.54 17.39
CA GLY A 76 0.02 -22.04 18.44
C GLY A 76 -0.39 -23.50 18.23
N GLU A 77 -0.74 -23.88 17.03
CA GLU A 77 -1.08 -25.26 16.66
C GLU A 77 0.11 -26.21 16.90
N ASN A 78 1.30 -25.80 16.47
CA ASN A 78 2.52 -26.57 16.63
C ASN A 78 2.87 -26.75 18.13
N MET A 79 2.70 -25.70 18.94
CA MET A 79 2.89 -25.75 20.37
C MET A 79 1.90 -26.71 21.04
N ASN A 80 0.65 -26.68 20.63
CA ASN A 80 -0.38 -27.58 21.14
C ASN A 80 -0.07 -29.05 20.82
N ARG A 81 0.46 -29.33 19.62
CA ARG A 81 0.91 -30.67 19.24
C ARG A 81 2.04 -31.16 20.16
N LEU A 82 2.99 -30.28 20.47
CA LEU A 82 4.09 -30.60 21.38
C LEU A 82 3.56 -30.93 22.77
N LYS A 83 2.67 -30.10 23.31
CA LYS A 83 2.08 -30.30 24.63
C LYS A 83 1.25 -31.57 24.73
N ALA A 84 0.56 -31.93 23.66
CA ALA A 84 -0.25 -33.16 23.59
C ALA A 84 0.59 -34.43 23.34
N GLY A 85 1.89 -34.29 23.12
CA GLY A 85 2.77 -35.43 22.81
C GLY A 85 2.66 -35.96 21.39
N GLY A 86 1.99 -35.22 20.50
CA GLY A 86 1.81 -35.62 19.10
C GLY A 86 3.00 -35.34 18.20
N ILE A 87 4.06 -34.72 18.71
CA ILE A 87 5.27 -34.40 17.97
C ILE A 87 6.46 -34.41 18.92
N THR A 88 7.63 -34.84 18.45
CA THR A 88 8.87 -34.79 19.25
C THR A 88 9.38 -33.34 19.33
N PRO A 89 10.15 -33.00 20.42
CA PRO A 89 10.75 -31.66 20.50
C PRO A 89 11.65 -31.31 19.32
N GLU A 90 12.34 -32.29 18.74
CA GLU A 90 13.20 -32.07 17.58
C GLU A 90 12.36 -31.75 16.31
N ASP A 91 11.30 -32.48 16.07
CA ASP A 91 10.38 -32.25 14.97
C ASP A 91 9.59 -30.93 15.14
N TRP A 92 9.21 -30.61 16.38
CA TRP A 92 8.60 -29.32 16.71
C TRP A 92 9.51 -28.16 16.33
N LYS A 93 10.81 -28.26 16.64
CA LYS A 93 11.78 -27.20 16.30
C LYS A 93 11.91 -27.02 14.78
N LYS A 94 11.96 -28.11 14.03
CA LYS A 94 12.02 -28.06 12.58
C LYS A 94 10.77 -27.42 12.00
N GLU A 95 9.61 -27.79 12.51
CA GLU A 95 8.34 -27.21 12.06
C GLU A 95 8.25 -25.72 12.41
N ASP A 96 8.71 -25.33 13.58
CA ASP A 96 8.76 -23.92 14.00
C ASP A 96 9.65 -23.10 13.08
N GLU A 97 10.83 -23.60 12.74
CA GLU A 97 11.74 -22.96 11.78
C GLU A 97 11.09 -22.81 10.40
N LYS A 98 10.34 -23.82 9.96
CA LYS A 98 9.61 -23.79 8.71
C LYS A 98 8.50 -22.74 8.71
N ILE A 99 7.73 -22.66 9.78
CA ILE A 99 6.68 -21.65 9.97
C ILE A 99 7.27 -20.24 9.89
N GLU A 100 8.36 -19.99 10.60
CA GLU A 100 9.03 -18.69 10.61
C GLU A 100 9.58 -18.31 9.23
N LYS A 101 10.16 -19.28 8.53
CA LYS A 101 10.67 -19.06 7.17
C LYS A 101 9.54 -18.75 6.18
N GLU A 102 8.44 -19.49 6.22
CA GLU A 102 7.28 -19.25 5.36
C GLU A 102 6.69 -17.86 5.59
N ALA A 103 6.57 -17.44 6.85
CA ALA A 103 6.09 -16.11 7.19
C ALA A 103 7.04 -15.01 6.68
N SER A 104 8.33 -15.19 6.85
CA SER A 104 9.35 -14.26 6.34
C SER A 104 9.29 -14.14 4.82
N ASP A 105 9.18 -15.26 4.11
CA ASP A 105 9.08 -15.28 2.65
C ASP A 105 7.80 -14.57 2.16
N LYS A 106 6.68 -14.79 2.84
CA LYS A 106 5.41 -14.11 2.54
C LYS A 106 5.50 -12.59 2.77
N LEU A 107 6.16 -12.17 3.84
CA LEU A 107 6.38 -10.74 4.10
C LEU A 107 7.23 -10.08 3.03
N LEU A 108 8.29 -10.74 2.58
CA LEU A 108 9.12 -10.24 1.48
C LEU A 108 8.34 -10.13 0.18
N GLU A 109 7.53 -11.13 -0.11
CA GLU A 109 6.65 -11.13 -1.28
C GLU A 109 5.65 -9.99 -1.25
N LYS A 110 5.00 -9.75 -0.09
CA LYS A 110 4.08 -8.62 0.09
C LYS A 110 4.78 -7.27 0.00
N LYS A 111 5.98 -7.14 0.55
CA LYS A 111 6.78 -5.91 0.41
C LYS A 111 7.07 -5.59 -1.05
N ALA A 112 7.47 -6.59 -1.83
CA ALA A 112 7.73 -6.42 -3.26
C ALA A 112 6.47 -6.03 -4.03
N GLU A 113 5.34 -6.67 -3.74
CA GLU A 113 4.03 -6.39 -4.34
C GLU A 113 3.61 -4.94 -4.10
N PHE A 114 3.63 -4.47 -2.86
CA PHE A 114 3.23 -3.10 -2.52
C PHE A 114 4.24 -2.05 -2.99
N SER A 115 5.52 -2.38 -3.05
CA SER A 115 6.51 -1.52 -3.69
C SER A 115 6.19 -1.30 -5.18
N GLY A 116 5.73 -2.35 -5.86
CA GLY A 116 5.24 -2.24 -7.24
C GLY A 116 4.02 -1.33 -7.37
N TYR A 117 3.07 -1.42 -6.44
CA TYR A 117 1.88 -0.54 -6.44
C TYR A 117 2.26 0.91 -6.20
N LEU A 118 3.22 1.17 -5.31
CA LEU A 118 3.72 2.52 -5.07
C LEU A 118 4.37 3.11 -6.33
N LYS A 119 5.14 2.31 -7.08
CA LYS A 119 5.70 2.75 -8.37
C LYS A 119 4.62 3.12 -9.37
N GLN A 120 3.54 2.36 -9.43
CA GLN A 120 2.39 2.67 -10.30
C GLN A 120 1.70 3.96 -9.86
N LEU A 121 1.52 4.16 -8.56
CA LEU A 121 0.98 5.42 -8.02
C LEU A 121 1.86 6.61 -8.41
N ASN A 122 3.16 6.49 -8.25
CA ASN A 122 4.11 7.53 -8.61
C ASN A 122 4.11 7.84 -10.10
N HIS A 123 3.88 6.82 -10.92
CA HIS A 123 3.77 6.99 -12.37
C HIS A 123 2.49 7.77 -12.76
N ILE A 124 1.39 7.55 -12.04
CA ILE A 124 0.14 8.31 -12.24
C ILE A 124 0.31 9.78 -11.86
N PHE A 125 1.06 10.07 -10.80
CA PHE A 125 1.26 11.41 -10.24
C PHE A 125 2.73 11.87 -10.39
N THR A 126 3.21 11.93 -11.63
CA THR A 126 4.61 12.25 -11.94
C THR A 126 5.06 13.62 -11.47
N ASP A 127 4.13 14.58 -11.36
CA ASP A 127 4.43 15.97 -10.97
C ASP A 127 4.45 16.18 -9.45
N CYS A 128 4.13 15.15 -8.65
CA CYS A 128 4.13 15.23 -7.20
C CYS A 128 5.50 14.86 -6.62
N ASN A 129 5.93 15.59 -5.60
CA ASN A 129 7.15 15.25 -4.86
C ASN A 129 6.86 14.11 -3.88
N TRP A 130 7.07 12.89 -4.32
CA TRP A 130 6.76 11.68 -3.58
C TRP A 130 7.97 11.01 -2.92
N SER A 131 9.19 11.48 -3.17
CA SER A 131 10.41 10.83 -2.68
C SER A 131 10.44 10.67 -1.16
N VAL A 132 10.04 11.69 -0.42
CA VAL A 132 9.98 11.66 1.05
C VAL A 132 8.92 10.67 1.54
N LEU A 133 7.76 10.63 0.88
CA LEU A 133 6.68 9.70 1.21
C LEU A 133 7.06 8.26 0.89
N ARG A 134 7.81 8.02 -0.17
CA ARG A 134 8.32 6.70 -0.52
C ARG A 134 9.22 6.15 0.58
N ASP A 135 10.15 6.94 1.08
CA ASP A 135 11.04 6.53 2.15
C ASP A 135 10.25 6.18 3.43
N SER A 136 9.25 6.97 3.75
CA SER A 136 8.34 6.70 4.87
C SER A 136 7.52 5.42 4.66
N PHE A 137 7.10 5.14 3.43
CA PHE A 137 6.36 3.93 3.09
C PHE A 137 7.19 2.67 3.34
N ASP A 138 8.45 2.69 2.97
CA ASP A 138 9.36 1.53 3.11
C ASP A 138 9.76 1.24 4.57
N ARG A 139 9.60 2.21 5.47
CA ARG A 139 9.93 2.05 6.89
C ARG A 139 8.92 1.25 7.71
N TYR A 140 7.73 1.06 7.21
CA TYR A 140 6.67 0.34 7.95
C TYR A 140 6.41 -1.05 7.36
#